data_0656b386f8ff77ecabbe2f96739b7daa
#
_entry.id   0656b386f8ff77ecabbe2f96739b7daa
#
_cell.length_a   1.000
_cell.length_b   1.000
_cell.length_c   1.000
_cell.angle_alpha   90.00
_cell.angle_beta   90.00
_cell.angle_gamma   90.00
#
_symmetry.space_group_name_H-M   'P 1'
#
loop_
_entity.id
_entity.type
_entity.pdbx_description
1 polymer ?
#
loop_
_entity_poly.entity_id
_entity_poly.type
_entity_poly.pdbx_seq_one_letter_code
_entity_poly.pdbx_strand_id
1 'polypeptide(L)'
;MPDRLTPRRWLPETGTLFGGPARILRPSRYAVAGRVATAKAQASQEAESTLEHDLLQLLEFDRRVETYASQPITLRWRDSQGTHRYTPDVAVRYSAAAQRQDPRLRTTVIEVKPRVMLKRDWTTLRPKFRAAIAWCRDRDMFFRILTEQEIRTPYLDNVRFLLRFRGREVDEGIAPEDVRPKRLREALATLRTSTPRVLLQAVASSEQEQADYLPWLWRLVDRGSIGCDLHERLTMTSPLWMPETSLNPGTEARP
;
A
#
# COMPACT_ATOMS: atom_id res chain seq x y z
N MET A 1 36.67 11.70 2.08
CA MET A 1 36.63 11.89 3.54
C MET A 1 35.29 11.46 4.04
N PRO A 2 35.13 10.44 4.89
CA PRO A 2 33.84 10.15 5.50
C PRO A 2 33.48 11.31 6.42
N ASP A 3 32.39 11.96 6.08
CA ASP A 3 31.78 13.10 6.76
C ASP A 3 31.52 12.68 8.24
N ARG A 4 32.32 13.17 9.18
CA ARG A 4 32.12 12.95 10.61
C ARG A 4 30.75 13.51 10.95
N LEU A 5 29.82 12.61 11.24
CA LEU A 5 28.47 12.95 11.67
C LEU A 5 28.55 13.92 12.84
N THR A 6 28.22 15.17 12.62
CA THR A 6 28.03 16.13 13.71
C THR A 6 27.06 15.50 14.70
N PRO A 7 27.40 15.43 16.02
CA PRO A 7 26.53 14.81 17.00
C PRO A 7 25.19 15.50 17.02
N ARG A 8 24.11 14.74 16.79
CA ARG A 8 22.74 15.23 16.82
C ARG A 8 22.18 15.04 18.23
N ARG A 9 21.61 16.10 18.77
CA ARG A 9 20.79 16.00 19.97
C ARG A 9 19.32 15.96 19.56
N TRP A 10 18.66 14.83 19.77
CA TRP A 10 17.23 14.71 19.56
C TRP A 10 16.47 15.60 20.54
N LEU A 11 15.44 16.27 20.04
CA LEU A 11 14.48 17.05 20.80
C LEU A 11 13.16 16.28 20.86
N PRO A 12 12.24 16.61 21.79
CA PRO A 12 10.94 15.96 21.82
C PRO A 12 10.23 16.01 20.46
N GLU A 13 9.73 14.86 20.04
CA GLU A 13 8.99 14.67 18.81
C GLU A 13 7.58 15.25 18.96
N THR A 14 6.92 15.58 17.84
CA THR A 14 5.51 15.96 17.82
C THR A 14 4.73 14.89 17.07
N GLY A 15 3.66 14.36 17.68
CA GLY A 15 2.85 13.27 17.14
C GLY A 15 3.35 11.89 17.57
N THR A 16 2.61 10.87 17.13
CA THR A 16 2.93 9.44 17.32
C THR A 16 2.73 8.73 16.00
N LEU A 17 3.55 7.72 15.70
CA LEU A 17 3.56 7.08 14.37
C LEU A 17 2.18 6.65 13.86
N PHE A 18 1.28 6.24 14.75
CA PHE A 18 -0.03 5.71 14.35
C PHE A 18 -1.19 6.31 15.17
N GLY A 19 -0.98 7.41 15.86
CA GLY A 19 -1.97 8.10 16.70
C GLY A 19 -2.71 9.26 16.02
N GLY A 20 -2.59 9.37 14.71
CA GLY A 20 -3.12 10.47 13.90
C GLY A 20 -2.02 11.38 13.34
N PRO A 21 -2.34 12.30 12.41
CA PRO A 21 -1.36 13.13 11.75
C PRO A 21 -0.72 14.13 12.75
N ALA A 22 0.60 14.23 12.73
CA ALA A 22 1.35 15.21 13.54
C ALA A 22 1.16 16.65 13.05
N ARG A 23 0.62 16.81 11.86
CA ARG A 23 0.37 18.10 11.23
C ARG A 23 -1.02 18.11 10.57
N ILE A 24 -1.82 19.12 10.87
CA ILE A 24 -3.07 19.39 10.16
C ILE A 24 -2.72 20.02 8.82
N LEU A 25 -3.11 19.39 7.72
CA LEU A 25 -2.94 19.94 6.39
C LEU A 25 -3.84 21.17 6.21
N ARG A 26 -3.24 22.28 5.83
CA ARG A 26 -4.00 23.45 5.38
C ARG A 26 -4.22 23.34 3.88
N PRO A 27 -5.43 23.61 3.37
CA PRO A 27 -5.67 23.65 1.94
C PRO A 27 -4.66 24.58 1.26
N SER A 28 -3.89 24.05 0.33
CA SER A 28 -2.97 24.84 -0.50
C SER A 28 -3.55 24.95 -1.89
N ARG A 29 -3.48 26.14 -2.50
CA ARG A 29 -3.93 26.37 -3.88
C ARG A 29 -3.11 25.59 -4.92
N TYR A 30 -1.99 24.99 -4.50
CA TYR A 30 -1.05 24.27 -5.37
C TYR A 30 -0.92 22.78 -5.02
N ALA A 31 -1.59 22.30 -3.98
CA ALA A 31 -1.56 20.89 -3.60
C ALA A 31 -2.87 20.22 -4.00
N VAL A 32 -2.80 19.16 -4.78
CA VAL A 32 -3.93 18.27 -5.02
C VAL A 32 -4.08 17.40 -3.78
N ALA A 33 -4.84 17.89 -2.80
CA ALA A 33 -5.15 17.11 -1.61
C ALA A 33 -6.20 16.06 -1.99
N GLY A 34 -5.85 14.77 -1.85
CA GLY A 34 -6.76 13.64 -1.99
C GLY A 34 -7.01 12.99 -0.64
N ARG A 35 -8.24 12.50 -0.40
CA ARG A 35 -8.56 11.65 0.74
C ARG A 35 -8.66 10.20 0.28
N VAL A 36 -7.98 9.31 0.98
CA VAL A 36 -8.12 7.88 0.79
C VAL A 36 -9.03 7.35 1.89
N ALA A 37 -10.17 6.78 1.48
CA ALA A 37 -11.00 6.00 2.40
C ALA A 37 -10.19 4.76 2.80
N THR A 38 -10.09 4.51 4.09
CA THR A 38 -9.24 3.45 4.61
C THR A 38 -9.97 2.65 5.69
N ALA A 39 -9.77 1.34 5.64
CA ALA A 39 -10.13 0.42 6.73
C ALA A 39 -8.94 0.16 7.67
N LYS A 40 -7.73 0.58 7.30
CA LYS A 40 -6.48 0.26 8.01
C LYS A 40 -5.95 1.41 8.88
N ALA A 41 -6.49 2.61 8.74
CA ALA A 41 -6.07 3.76 9.53
C ALA A 41 -7.19 4.27 10.42
N GLN A 42 -6.86 4.94 11.52
CA GLN A 42 -7.84 5.45 12.49
C GLN A 42 -8.72 6.58 11.93
N ALA A 43 -8.28 7.23 10.85
CA ALA A 43 -9.01 8.30 10.16
C ALA A 43 -8.68 8.30 8.67
N SER A 44 -9.49 8.98 7.85
CA SER A 44 -9.17 9.23 6.45
C SER A 44 -7.78 9.81 6.32
N GLN A 45 -6.96 9.24 5.45
CA GLN A 45 -5.60 9.70 5.21
C GLN A 45 -5.59 10.78 4.14
N GLU A 46 -4.87 11.86 4.42
CA GLU A 46 -4.72 12.97 3.49
C GLU A 46 -3.35 12.87 2.79
N ALA A 47 -3.33 13.14 1.49
CA ALA A 47 -2.13 13.18 0.67
C ALA A 47 -1.90 14.61 0.16
N GLU A 48 -0.67 15.12 0.24
CA GLU A 48 -0.29 16.43 -0.29
C GLU A 48 0.01 16.39 -1.80
N SER A 49 0.21 15.21 -2.35
CA SER A 49 0.50 15.01 -3.77
C SER A 49 -0.21 13.78 -4.33
N THR A 50 -0.35 13.73 -5.66
CA THR A 50 -0.90 12.56 -6.35
C THR A 50 -0.04 11.31 -6.15
N LEU A 51 1.28 11.47 -6.00
CA LEU A 51 2.20 10.36 -5.78
C LEU A 51 2.06 9.77 -4.37
N GLU A 52 1.84 10.60 -3.35
CA GLU A 52 1.49 10.14 -2.02
C GLU A 52 0.14 9.40 -2.01
N HIS A 53 -0.86 9.95 -2.69
CA HIS A 53 -2.16 9.30 -2.84
C HIS A 53 -2.03 7.92 -3.48
N ASP A 54 -1.21 7.80 -4.51
CA ASP A 54 -0.92 6.53 -5.19
C ASP A 54 -0.29 5.50 -4.23
N LEU A 55 0.68 5.93 -3.41
CA LEU A 55 1.27 5.08 -2.36
C LEU A 55 0.22 4.63 -1.34
N LEU A 56 -0.65 5.54 -0.86
CA LEU A 56 -1.68 5.18 0.11
C LEU A 56 -2.63 4.11 -0.43
N GLN A 57 -2.96 4.14 -1.73
CA GLN A 57 -3.76 3.09 -2.38
C GLN A 57 -3.04 1.73 -2.37
N LEU A 58 -1.72 1.72 -2.63
CA LEU A 58 -0.92 0.50 -2.54
C LEU A 58 -0.90 -0.07 -1.12
N LEU A 59 -0.72 0.77 -0.10
CA LEU A 59 -0.73 0.36 1.30
C LEU A 59 -2.11 -0.14 1.75
N GLU A 60 -3.18 0.48 1.29
CA GLU A 60 -4.54 0.03 1.54
C GLU A 60 -4.79 -1.37 0.94
N PHE A 61 -4.25 -1.62 -0.24
CA PHE A 61 -4.38 -2.90 -0.91
C PHE A 61 -3.53 -4.01 -0.28
N ASP A 62 -2.30 -3.73 0.14
CA ASP A 62 -1.35 -4.72 0.66
C ASP A 62 -1.85 -5.33 1.97
N ARG A 63 -2.20 -6.61 1.96
CA ARG A 63 -2.73 -7.35 3.11
C ARG A 63 -1.72 -7.55 4.23
N ARG A 64 -0.44 -7.42 3.96
CA ARG A 64 0.62 -7.48 4.97
C ARG A 64 0.60 -6.25 5.85
N VAL A 65 0.07 -5.12 5.34
CA VAL A 65 -0.05 -3.86 6.06
C VAL A 65 -1.20 -3.94 7.08
N GLU A 66 -0.86 -3.79 8.35
CA GLU A 66 -1.81 -3.69 9.45
C GLU A 66 -2.39 -2.28 9.55
N THR A 67 -1.53 -1.28 9.52
CA THR A 67 -1.92 0.13 9.59
C THR A 67 -0.88 1.03 8.94
N TYR A 68 -1.33 2.20 8.51
CA TYR A 68 -0.46 3.25 8.02
C TYR A 68 -1.00 4.63 8.43
N ALA A 69 -0.14 5.63 8.40
CA ALA A 69 -0.50 7.00 8.71
C ALA A 69 0.27 7.98 7.82
N SER A 70 -0.42 8.98 7.28
CA SER A 70 0.21 10.11 6.60
C SER A 70 0.71 11.13 7.61
N GLN A 71 1.88 11.72 7.34
CA GLN A 71 2.53 12.73 8.17
C GLN A 71 2.54 12.39 9.67
N PRO A 72 3.00 11.18 10.05
CA PRO A 72 2.72 10.58 11.35
C PRO A 72 3.43 11.28 12.50
N ILE A 73 4.62 11.81 12.24
CA ILE A 73 5.51 12.34 13.28
C ILE A 73 6.39 13.46 12.73
N THR A 74 6.67 14.47 13.55
CA THR A 74 7.68 15.48 13.23
C THR A 74 8.92 15.24 14.08
N LEU A 75 10.00 14.83 13.41
CA LEU A 75 11.32 14.69 14.00
C LEU A 75 11.93 16.07 14.25
N ARG A 76 12.57 16.24 15.40
CA ARG A 76 13.25 17.47 15.76
C ARG A 76 14.64 17.17 16.33
N TRP A 77 15.63 17.89 15.89
CA TRP A 77 16.99 17.77 16.40
C TRP A 77 17.73 19.09 16.36
N ARG A 78 18.80 19.16 17.12
CA ARG A 78 19.76 20.27 17.10
C ARG A 78 21.16 19.73 16.79
N ASP A 79 21.86 20.45 15.96
CA ASP A 79 23.27 20.23 15.63
C ASP A 79 24.01 21.59 15.54
N SER A 80 25.25 21.59 15.02
CA SER A 80 26.06 22.82 14.84
C SER A 80 25.44 23.85 13.89
N GLN A 81 24.49 23.45 13.04
CA GLN A 81 23.78 24.31 12.09
C GLN A 81 22.50 24.88 12.67
N GLY A 82 22.11 24.46 13.89
CA GLY A 82 20.91 24.97 14.56
C GLY A 82 19.86 23.90 14.87
N THR A 83 18.60 24.36 14.98
CA THR A 83 17.47 23.48 15.23
C THR A 83 16.76 23.16 13.93
N HIS A 84 16.53 21.87 13.71
CA HIS A 84 15.91 21.32 12.51
C HIS A 84 14.62 20.62 12.85
N ARG A 85 13.74 20.52 11.86
CA ARG A 85 12.53 19.72 11.89
C ARG A 85 12.32 19.00 10.55
N TYR A 86 11.70 17.82 10.61
CA TYR A 86 11.35 17.06 9.43
C TYR A 86 10.14 16.17 9.72
N THR A 87 9.14 16.21 8.87
CA THR A 87 7.96 15.36 8.91
C THR A 87 8.01 14.47 7.68
N PRO A 88 8.21 13.15 7.82
CA PRO A 88 8.12 12.21 6.70
C PRO A 88 6.67 12.07 6.24
N ASP A 89 6.48 11.63 4.98
CA ASP A 89 5.16 11.61 4.37
C ASP A 89 4.28 10.47 4.91
N VAL A 90 4.83 9.26 5.14
CA VAL A 90 4.04 8.10 5.56
C VAL A 90 4.82 7.24 6.56
N ALA A 91 4.11 6.61 7.51
CA ALA A 91 4.61 5.45 8.25
C ALA A 91 3.70 4.25 7.98
N VAL A 92 4.29 3.07 7.90
CA VAL A 92 3.58 1.80 7.70
C VAL A 92 4.02 0.78 8.73
N ARG A 93 3.06 0.05 9.31
CA ARG A 93 3.27 -1.11 10.18
C ARG A 93 2.65 -2.33 9.53
N TYR A 94 3.41 -3.40 9.51
CA TYR A 94 2.97 -4.69 9.00
C TYR A 94 2.40 -5.54 10.12
N SER A 95 1.45 -6.42 9.80
CA SER A 95 0.83 -7.32 10.76
C SER A 95 1.86 -8.31 11.34
N ALA A 96 1.63 -8.73 12.58
CA ALA A 96 2.47 -9.72 13.24
C ALA A 96 2.54 -11.04 12.44
N ALA A 97 1.46 -11.41 11.75
CA ALA A 97 1.45 -12.59 10.87
C ALA A 97 2.42 -12.42 9.70
N ALA A 98 2.37 -11.26 9.01
CA ALA A 98 3.28 -10.96 7.91
C ALA A 98 4.74 -10.90 8.37
N GLN A 99 5.01 -10.30 9.54
CA GLN A 99 6.37 -10.24 10.10
C GLN A 99 6.93 -11.60 10.48
N ARG A 100 6.09 -12.54 10.94
CA ARG A 100 6.53 -13.92 11.19
C ARG A 100 6.92 -14.65 9.89
N GLN A 101 6.27 -14.34 8.79
CA GLN A 101 6.58 -14.92 7.48
C GLN A 101 7.81 -14.29 6.83
N ASP A 102 7.94 -12.96 6.95
CA ASP A 102 9.09 -12.22 6.47
C ASP A 102 9.59 -11.25 7.55
N PRO A 103 10.62 -11.63 8.32
CA PRO A 103 11.21 -10.78 9.37
C PRO A 103 11.78 -9.45 8.85
N ARG A 104 11.92 -9.26 7.53
CA ARG A 104 12.34 -7.99 6.93
C ARG A 104 11.21 -6.95 6.91
N LEU A 105 9.95 -7.35 7.15
CA LEU A 105 8.81 -6.46 7.24
C LEU A 105 8.78 -5.74 8.58
N ARG A 106 9.64 -4.74 8.76
CA ARG A 106 9.66 -3.86 9.93
C ARG A 106 8.83 -2.62 9.69
N THR A 107 8.42 -1.96 10.77
CA THR A 107 7.84 -0.61 10.67
C THR A 107 8.73 0.26 9.78
N THR A 108 8.14 0.87 8.78
CA THR A 108 8.87 1.64 7.78
C THR A 108 8.34 3.05 7.70
N VAL A 109 9.23 4.01 7.77
CA VAL A 109 8.96 5.44 7.54
C VAL A 109 9.35 5.75 6.10
N ILE A 110 8.45 6.41 5.37
CA ILE A 110 8.56 6.61 3.93
C ILE A 110 8.52 8.11 3.61
N GLU A 111 9.45 8.55 2.77
CA GLU A 111 9.39 9.80 2.04
C GLU A 111 8.97 9.52 0.61
N VAL A 112 8.04 10.29 0.09
CA VAL A 112 7.56 10.21 -1.30
C VAL A 112 8.03 11.43 -2.06
N LYS A 113 8.86 11.24 -3.08
CA LYS A 113 9.41 12.38 -3.82
C LYS A 113 9.60 12.03 -5.30
N PRO A 114 9.06 12.84 -6.23
CA PRO A 114 9.38 12.67 -7.64
C PRO A 114 10.89 12.66 -7.87
N ARG A 115 11.37 11.72 -8.67
CA ARG A 115 12.80 11.50 -8.90
C ARG A 115 13.52 12.75 -9.41
N VAL A 116 12.86 13.53 -10.24
CA VAL A 116 13.41 14.80 -10.75
C VAL A 116 13.62 15.80 -9.61
N MET A 117 12.67 15.90 -8.67
CA MET A 117 12.79 16.78 -7.51
C MET A 117 13.83 16.27 -6.52
N LEU A 118 13.88 14.94 -6.31
CA LEU A 118 14.88 14.31 -5.47
C LEU A 118 16.31 14.62 -5.96
N LYS A 119 16.54 14.54 -7.26
CA LYS A 119 17.85 14.88 -7.88
C LYS A 119 18.18 16.37 -7.74
N ARG A 120 17.21 17.24 -8.04
CA ARG A 120 17.38 18.69 -7.99
C ARG A 120 17.72 19.18 -6.58
N ASP A 121 16.98 18.69 -5.59
CA ASP A 121 17.00 19.21 -4.22
C ASP A 121 17.84 18.34 -3.27
N TRP A 122 18.63 17.40 -3.81
CA TRP A 122 19.36 16.41 -3.04
C TRP A 122 20.24 17.00 -1.92
N THR A 123 20.95 18.08 -2.21
CA THR A 123 21.83 18.74 -1.23
C THR A 123 21.06 19.21 0.00
N THR A 124 19.86 19.73 -0.17
CA THR A 124 18.97 20.20 0.90
C THR A 124 18.24 19.06 1.61
N LEU A 125 17.88 18.01 0.88
CA LEU A 125 17.11 16.87 1.40
C LEU A 125 17.99 15.87 2.16
N ARG A 126 19.21 15.62 1.68
CA ARG A 126 20.14 14.65 2.24
C ARG A 126 20.33 14.75 3.76
N PRO A 127 20.53 15.94 4.38
CA PRO A 127 20.67 16.05 5.83
C PRO A 127 19.42 15.57 6.59
N LYS A 128 18.21 15.85 6.09
CA LYS A 128 16.95 15.42 6.66
C LYS A 128 16.81 13.90 6.60
N PHE A 129 17.12 13.30 5.45
CA PHE A 129 17.06 11.85 5.27
C PHE A 129 18.07 11.11 6.13
N ARG A 130 19.29 11.64 6.27
CA ARG A 130 20.29 11.08 7.21
C ARG A 130 19.80 11.15 8.66
N ALA A 131 19.07 12.19 9.05
CA ALA A 131 18.47 12.27 10.36
C ALA A 131 17.38 11.21 10.52
N ALA A 132 16.47 11.07 9.55
CA ALA A 132 15.42 10.08 9.57
C ALA A 132 15.97 8.63 9.61
N ILE A 133 16.98 8.33 8.81
CA ILE A 133 17.67 7.02 8.84
C ILE A 133 18.22 6.72 10.24
N ALA A 134 18.92 7.67 10.86
CA ALA A 134 19.45 7.49 12.21
C ALA A 134 18.35 7.27 13.23
N TRP A 135 17.29 8.09 13.17
CA TRP A 135 16.13 7.99 14.06
C TRP A 135 15.42 6.64 13.94
N CYS A 136 15.22 6.15 12.71
CA CYS A 136 14.60 4.85 12.44
C CYS A 136 15.48 3.70 12.93
N ARG A 137 16.78 3.75 12.66
CA ARG A 137 17.74 2.72 13.10
C ARG A 137 17.76 2.55 14.61
N ASP A 138 17.73 3.66 15.38
CA ASP A 138 17.72 3.64 16.84
C ASP A 138 16.42 3.04 17.43
N ARG A 139 15.40 2.80 16.58
CA ARG A 139 14.09 2.24 16.94
C ARG A 139 13.75 0.92 16.22
N ASP A 140 14.72 0.30 15.60
CA ASP A 140 14.57 -0.93 14.81
C ASP A 140 13.52 -0.80 13.67
N MET A 141 13.53 0.36 13.00
CA MET A 141 12.65 0.69 11.88
C MET A 141 13.44 0.97 10.61
N PHE A 142 12.79 0.94 9.47
CA PHE A 142 13.36 1.34 8.20
C PHE A 142 12.94 2.76 7.80
N PHE A 143 13.85 3.44 7.09
CA PHE A 143 13.53 4.63 6.31
C PHE A 143 13.71 4.33 4.83
N ARG A 144 12.69 4.65 4.03
CA ARG A 144 12.73 4.48 2.57
C ARG A 144 12.33 5.77 1.87
N ILE A 145 12.88 5.97 0.68
CA ILE A 145 12.46 7.01 -0.25
C ILE A 145 11.86 6.29 -1.44
N LEU A 146 10.61 6.60 -1.77
CA LEU A 146 9.91 6.06 -2.92
C LEU A 146 9.65 7.16 -3.94
N THR A 147 9.84 6.82 -5.19
CA THR A 147 9.60 7.71 -6.33
C THR A 147 8.47 7.17 -7.21
N GLU A 148 8.16 7.87 -8.29
CA GLU A 148 7.21 7.38 -9.28
C GLU A 148 7.60 6.02 -9.89
N GLN A 149 8.88 5.66 -9.85
CA GLN A 149 9.36 4.39 -10.43
C GLN A 149 8.92 3.18 -9.62
N GLU A 150 8.92 3.30 -8.29
CA GLU A 150 8.48 2.23 -7.39
C GLU A 150 6.96 2.23 -7.20
N ILE A 151 6.30 3.39 -7.33
CA ILE A 151 4.87 3.56 -7.02
C ILE A 151 4.00 3.35 -8.27
N ARG A 152 4.36 4.01 -9.40
CA ARG A 152 3.53 4.04 -10.62
C ARG A 152 3.92 2.93 -11.59
N THR A 153 3.63 1.71 -11.21
CA THR A 153 3.85 0.49 -12.00
C THR A 153 2.50 -0.07 -12.47
N PRO A 154 2.47 -1.07 -13.38
CA PRO A 154 1.22 -1.77 -13.73
C PRO A 154 0.47 -2.31 -12.51
N TYR A 155 1.18 -2.65 -11.44
CA TYR A 155 0.58 -3.08 -10.18
C TYR A 155 -0.36 -2.02 -9.59
N LEU A 156 0.00 -0.74 -9.62
CA LEU A 156 -0.88 0.34 -9.14
C LEU A 156 -2.18 0.41 -9.94
N ASP A 157 -2.12 0.29 -11.27
CA ASP A 157 -3.31 0.34 -12.11
C ASP A 157 -4.26 -0.82 -11.81
N ASN A 158 -3.71 -2.01 -11.58
CA ASN A 158 -4.47 -3.18 -11.18
C ASN A 158 -5.06 -3.02 -9.77
N VAL A 159 -4.30 -2.47 -8.83
CA VAL A 159 -4.78 -2.14 -7.48
C VAL A 159 -5.95 -1.16 -7.53
N ARG A 160 -5.84 -0.09 -8.30
CA ARG A 160 -6.92 0.89 -8.49
C ARG A 160 -8.19 0.25 -9.08
N PHE A 161 -8.00 -0.66 -10.01
CA PHE A 161 -9.10 -1.41 -10.59
C PHE A 161 -9.77 -2.30 -9.54
N LEU A 162 -9.01 -3.10 -8.80
CA LEU A 162 -9.53 -4.06 -7.83
C LEU A 162 -10.16 -3.39 -6.61
N LEU A 163 -9.62 -2.28 -6.14
CA LEU A 163 -10.18 -1.52 -5.01
C LEU A 163 -11.64 -1.07 -5.26
N ARG A 164 -12.09 -0.95 -6.51
CA ARG A 164 -13.49 -0.64 -6.85
C ARG A 164 -14.46 -1.75 -6.43
N PHE A 165 -13.97 -2.96 -6.27
CA PHE A 165 -14.77 -4.13 -5.88
C PHE A 165 -14.66 -4.45 -4.39
N ARG A 166 -13.82 -3.71 -3.62
CA ARG A 166 -13.68 -3.84 -2.18
C ARG A 166 -14.79 -3.05 -1.47
N GLY A 167 -15.35 -3.58 -0.41
CA GLY A 167 -16.14 -2.79 0.55
C GLY A 167 -17.64 -2.64 0.30
N ARG A 168 -18.21 -3.22 -0.76
CA ARG A 168 -19.67 -3.15 -0.98
C ARG A 168 -20.49 -4.21 -0.23
N GLU A 169 -19.88 -4.95 0.66
CA GLU A 169 -20.53 -6.08 1.34
C GLU A 169 -21.52 -5.66 2.43
N VAL A 170 -21.29 -4.49 3.03
CA VAL A 170 -22.12 -4.02 4.14
C VAL A 170 -23.31 -3.18 3.65
N ASP A 171 -23.14 -2.50 2.51
CA ASP A 171 -24.14 -1.55 2.02
C ASP A 171 -25.20 -2.16 1.08
N GLU A 172 -24.98 -3.33 0.48
CA GLU A 172 -25.87 -3.89 -0.56
C GLU A 172 -26.61 -5.16 -0.15
N GLY A 173 -26.66 -5.50 1.15
CA GLY A 173 -27.46 -6.65 1.60
C GLY A 173 -27.10 -7.94 0.87
N ILE A 174 -25.78 -8.21 0.71
CA ILE A 174 -25.32 -9.47 0.12
C ILE A 174 -25.83 -10.59 1.01
N ALA A 175 -26.80 -11.33 0.51
CA ALA A 175 -27.32 -12.47 1.21
C ALA A 175 -26.15 -13.41 1.58
N PRO A 176 -26.09 -13.90 2.83
CA PRO A 176 -25.07 -14.86 3.25
C PRO A 176 -25.01 -16.12 2.36
N GLU A 177 -25.99 -16.27 1.49
CA GLU A 177 -26.23 -17.41 0.60
C GLU A 177 -25.74 -17.21 -0.85
N ASP A 178 -25.04 -16.13 -1.19
CA ASP A 178 -24.58 -15.96 -2.58
C ASP A 178 -23.60 -17.07 -2.98
N VAL A 179 -24.05 -17.93 -3.86
CA VAL A 179 -23.33 -19.11 -4.32
C VAL A 179 -22.25 -18.79 -5.36
N ARG A 180 -22.26 -17.57 -5.94
CA ARG A 180 -21.36 -17.19 -7.04
C ARG A 180 -19.87 -17.26 -6.68
N PRO A 181 -19.41 -16.76 -5.53
CA PRO A 181 -18.00 -16.90 -5.13
C PRO A 181 -17.54 -18.36 -5.02
N LYS A 182 -18.42 -19.21 -4.48
CA LYS A 182 -18.16 -20.66 -4.35
C LYS A 182 -18.04 -21.31 -5.72
N ARG A 183 -19.00 -21.09 -6.61
CA ARG A 183 -19.02 -21.62 -7.98
C ARG A 183 -17.77 -21.24 -8.76
N LEU A 184 -17.34 -19.97 -8.70
CA LEU A 184 -16.12 -19.51 -9.36
C LEU A 184 -14.88 -20.28 -8.87
N ARG A 185 -14.75 -20.48 -7.54
CA ARG A 185 -13.61 -21.21 -6.97
C ARG A 185 -13.64 -22.69 -7.34
N GLU A 186 -14.80 -23.33 -7.30
CA GLU A 186 -14.97 -24.75 -7.68
C GLU A 186 -14.66 -24.98 -9.17
N ALA A 187 -15.15 -24.10 -10.03
CA ALA A 187 -14.83 -24.16 -11.45
C ALA A 187 -13.33 -23.96 -11.71
N LEU A 188 -12.70 -22.98 -11.05
CA LEU A 188 -11.26 -22.76 -11.18
C LEU A 188 -10.44 -23.93 -10.61
N ALA A 189 -10.87 -24.53 -9.50
CA ALA A 189 -10.22 -25.71 -8.94
C ALA A 189 -10.25 -26.90 -9.92
N THR A 190 -11.36 -27.08 -10.65
CA THR A 190 -11.50 -28.11 -11.69
C THR A 190 -10.60 -27.81 -12.90
N LEU A 191 -10.55 -26.56 -13.34
CA LEU A 191 -9.74 -26.13 -14.48
C LEU A 191 -8.24 -26.02 -14.16
N ARG A 192 -7.87 -25.96 -12.88
CA ARG A 192 -6.52 -25.72 -12.33
C ARG A 192 -5.98 -24.32 -12.65
N THR A 193 -5.96 -23.97 -13.93
CA THR A 193 -5.64 -22.63 -14.45
C THR A 193 -6.70 -22.20 -15.45
N SER A 194 -6.97 -20.90 -15.53
CA SER A 194 -7.99 -20.36 -16.42
C SER A 194 -7.66 -18.92 -16.78
N THR A 195 -8.57 -18.26 -17.48
CA THR A 195 -8.60 -16.80 -17.66
C THR A 195 -9.96 -16.29 -17.17
N PRO A 196 -10.11 -14.99 -16.86
CA PRO A 196 -11.41 -14.41 -16.52
C PRO A 196 -12.50 -14.80 -17.51
N ARG A 197 -12.21 -14.68 -18.81
CA ARG A 197 -13.17 -15.03 -19.87
C ARG A 197 -13.61 -16.47 -19.79
N VAL A 198 -12.67 -17.41 -19.76
CA VAL A 198 -12.96 -18.85 -19.77
C VAL A 198 -13.66 -19.27 -18.46
N LEU A 199 -13.23 -18.71 -17.33
CA LEU A 199 -13.85 -19.01 -16.05
C LEU A 199 -15.30 -18.56 -15.97
N LEU A 200 -15.62 -17.36 -16.50
CA LEU A 200 -16.99 -16.86 -16.57
C LEU A 200 -17.87 -17.73 -17.48
N GLN A 201 -17.35 -18.17 -18.63
CA GLN A 201 -18.06 -19.09 -19.53
C GLN A 201 -18.32 -20.46 -18.89
N ALA A 202 -17.45 -20.90 -17.99
CA ALA A 202 -17.64 -22.17 -17.29
C ALA A 202 -18.73 -22.13 -16.21
N VAL A 203 -19.08 -20.94 -15.68
CA VAL A 203 -20.06 -20.79 -14.59
C VAL A 203 -21.37 -20.17 -15.03
N ALA A 204 -21.45 -19.59 -16.23
CA ALA A 204 -22.60 -18.85 -16.73
C ALA A 204 -22.78 -19.04 -18.22
N SER A 205 -24.05 -19.29 -18.63
CA SER A 205 -24.43 -19.63 -20.00
C SER A 205 -24.70 -18.42 -20.88
N SER A 206 -25.07 -17.29 -20.31
CA SER A 206 -25.39 -16.06 -21.02
C SER A 206 -24.42 -14.93 -20.68
N GLU A 207 -24.29 -13.95 -21.56
CA GLU A 207 -23.48 -12.75 -21.32
C GLU A 207 -23.99 -11.97 -20.09
N GLN A 208 -25.30 -11.93 -19.89
CA GLN A 208 -25.89 -11.26 -18.71
C GLN A 208 -25.45 -11.94 -17.42
N GLU A 209 -25.57 -13.27 -17.35
CA GLU A 209 -25.09 -14.02 -16.19
C GLU A 209 -23.60 -13.84 -15.98
N GLN A 210 -22.77 -13.85 -17.03
CA GLN A 210 -21.34 -13.59 -16.94
C GLN A 210 -21.04 -12.21 -16.35
N ALA A 211 -21.80 -11.19 -16.75
CA ALA A 211 -21.70 -9.84 -16.18
C ALA A 211 -22.03 -9.82 -14.67
N ASP A 212 -22.99 -10.62 -14.21
CA ASP A 212 -23.35 -10.74 -12.79
C ASP A 212 -22.26 -11.44 -11.95
N TYR A 213 -21.48 -12.35 -12.57
CA TYR A 213 -20.33 -13.01 -11.92
C TYR A 213 -19.06 -12.17 -11.90
N LEU A 214 -18.91 -11.22 -12.82
CA LEU A 214 -17.68 -10.46 -12.99
C LEU A 214 -17.23 -9.67 -11.75
N PRO A 215 -18.11 -8.97 -11.01
CA PRO A 215 -17.71 -8.31 -9.75
C PRO A 215 -17.22 -9.30 -8.70
N TRP A 216 -17.80 -10.49 -8.63
CA TRP A 216 -17.40 -11.53 -7.70
C TRP A 216 -16.02 -12.11 -8.04
N LEU A 217 -15.74 -12.29 -9.31
CA LEU A 217 -14.42 -12.72 -9.77
C LEU A 217 -13.33 -11.72 -9.28
N TRP A 218 -13.53 -10.44 -9.53
CA TRP A 218 -12.55 -9.42 -9.13
C TRP A 218 -12.43 -9.26 -7.61
N ARG A 219 -13.51 -9.47 -6.87
CA ARG A 219 -13.46 -9.56 -5.40
C ARG A 219 -12.63 -10.73 -4.92
N LEU A 220 -12.75 -11.89 -5.57
CA LEU A 220 -11.95 -13.06 -5.21
C LEU A 220 -10.46 -12.84 -5.52
N VAL A 221 -10.14 -12.12 -6.59
CA VAL A 221 -8.77 -11.68 -6.88
C VAL A 221 -8.30 -10.65 -5.85
N ASP A 222 -9.08 -9.62 -5.56
CA ASP A 222 -8.76 -8.63 -4.50
C ASP A 222 -8.49 -9.32 -3.16
N ARG A 223 -9.26 -10.34 -2.82
CA ARG A 223 -9.09 -11.12 -1.59
C ARG A 223 -7.97 -12.17 -1.66
N GLY A 224 -7.31 -12.37 -2.84
CA GLY A 224 -6.35 -13.43 -3.12
C GLY A 224 -6.91 -14.84 -2.90
N SER A 225 -8.23 -14.98 -2.95
CA SER A 225 -8.87 -16.29 -3.03
C SER A 225 -8.75 -16.90 -4.43
N ILE A 226 -8.44 -16.08 -5.41
CA ILE A 226 -8.00 -16.43 -6.76
C ILE A 226 -6.69 -15.70 -7.02
N GLY A 227 -5.66 -16.44 -7.44
CA GLY A 227 -4.35 -15.92 -7.80
C GLY A 227 -4.37 -15.29 -9.19
N CYS A 228 -3.63 -14.19 -9.35
CA CYS A 228 -3.36 -13.52 -10.61
C CYS A 228 -2.06 -12.73 -10.47
N ASP A 229 -1.27 -12.65 -11.54
CA ASP A 229 -0.11 -11.77 -11.56
C ASP A 229 -0.56 -10.31 -11.73
N LEU A 230 -0.40 -9.53 -10.66
CA LEU A 230 -0.75 -8.12 -10.66
C LEU A 230 0.40 -7.21 -11.11
N HIS A 231 1.60 -7.73 -11.37
CA HIS A 231 2.69 -6.96 -11.95
C HIS A 231 2.54 -6.80 -13.47
N GLU A 232 1.74 -7.66 -14.09
CA GLU A 232 1.32 -7.55 -15.47
C GLU A 232 -0.08 -6.92 -15.56
N ARG A 233 -0.38 -6.23 -16.67
CA ARG A 233 -1.68 -5.59 -16.88
C ARG A 233 -2.82 -6.60 -16.83
N LEU A 234 -3.75 -6.41 -15.91
CA LEU A 234 -4.91 -7.27 -15.74
C LEU A 234 -5.91 -7.09 -16.89
N THR A 235 -6.28 -8.22 -17.50
CA THR A 235 -7.20 -8.29 -18.65
C THR A 235 -8.13 -9.49 -18.51
N MET A 236 -9.09 -9.63 -19.44
CA MET A 236 -9.96 -10.81 -19.53
C MET A 236 -9.22 -12.10 -19.98
N THR A 237 -7.94 -11.98 -20.35
CA THR A 237 -7.07 -13.10 -20.74
C THR A 237 -5.91 -13.35 -19.78
N SER A 238 -5.83 -12.62 -18.67
CA SER A 238 -4.80 -12.82 -17.66
C SER A 238 -4.93 -14.21 -17.02
N PRO A 239 -3.82 -14.93 -16.76
CA PRO A 239 -3.87 -16.22 -16.10
C PRO A 239 -4.42 -16.10 -14.67
N LEU A 240 -5.29 -17.03 -14.32
CA LEU A 240 -5.87 -17.21 -12.99
C LEU A 240 -5.54 -18.60 -12.49
N TRP A 241 -5.29 -18.73 -11.18
CA TRP A 241 -5.06 -20.01 -10.53
C TRP A 241 -5.64 -20.04 -9.12
N MET A 242 -5.86 -21.25 -8.60
CA MET A 242 -6.12 -21.39 -7.17
C MET A 242 -4.81 -21.21 -6.42
N PRO A 243 -4.74 -20.25 -5.49
CA PRO A 243 -3.59 -20.14 -4.62
C PRO A 243 -3.40 -21.49 -3.93
N GLU A 244 -2.16 -21.98 -3.88
CA GLU A 244 -1.87 -23.14 -3.04
C GLU A 244 -2.38 -22.82 -1.65
N THR A 245 -3.15 -23.75 -1.08
CA THR A 245 -3.64 -23.65 0.30
C THR A 245 -2.42 -23.88 1.20
N SER A 246 -1.46 -22.99 1.09
CA SER A 246 -0.43 -22.86 2.08
C SER A 246 -1.10 -22.23 3.29
N LEU A 247 -0.89 -22.81 4.43
CA LEU A 247 -0.99 -22.18 5.74
C LEU A 247 -0.16 -20.87 5.80
N ASN A 248 0.27 -20.34 4.66
CA ASN A 248 1.11 -19.18 4.44
C ASN A 248 0.59 -18.30 3.29
N PRO A 249 -0.22 -17.26 3.56
CA PRO A 249 -0.49 -16.21 2.57
C PRO A 249 0.70 -15.25 2.53
N GLY A 250 1.77 -15.58 1.84
CA GLY A 250 2.96 -14.72 1.91
C GLY A 250 4.10 -14.99 0.96
N THR A 251 3.94 -15.90 0.02
CA THR A 251 5.05 -16.19 -0.90
C THR A 251 4.58 -15.94 -2.33
N GLU A 252 4.71 -14.70 -2.78
CA GLU A 252 5.00 -14.32 -4.16
C GLU A 252 5.13 -12.80 -4.26
N ALA A 253 6.22 -12.29 -3.71
CA ALA A 253 6.84 -11.07 -4.21
C ALA A 253 8.32 -11.39 -4.34
N ARG A 254 8.73 -11.83 -5.53
CA ARG A 254 10.14 -11.77 -5.90
C ARG A 254 10.53 -10.33 -6.22
N PRO A 255 11.82 -10.03 -5.99
CA PRO A 255 12.39 -8.68 -5.82
C PRO A 255 12.29 -7.79 -7.04
#